data_1b5769c769dab500a621c23d8df0c26c
#
_entry.id   1b5769c769dab500a621c23d8df0c26c
#
_cell.length_a   1.000
_cell.length_b   1.000
_cell.length_c   1.000
_cell.angle_alpha   90.00
_cell.angle_beta   90.00
_cell.angle_gamma   90.00
#
_symmetry.space_group_name_H-M   'P 1'
#
loop_
_entity.id
_entity.type
_entity.pdbx_description
1 polymer ?
#
loop_
_entity_poly.entity_id
_entity_poly.type
_entity_poly.pdbx_seq_one_letter_code
_entity_poly.pdbx_strand_id
1 'polypeptide(L)'
;MGEEKAFDWWARMRKGGVKVAKGWTEAYYTDFSRAEGGASPLVVSYASSPAAELFYSKEKLTQPPTGSLSLPGAVYKQIEGVALVKGGQARPAAEKFIEFMRSAEVQKQMQTEMWMYPVEPGVALADAMKFAPEPAKADTPSDQDIADKGAAWVARWTQVVLK
;
A
#
# COMPACT_ATOMS: atom_id res chain seq x y z
N MET A 1 -7.74 16.36 -3.62
CA MET A 1 -9.04 16.24 -4.35
C MET A 1 -10.13 16.22 -3.29
N GLY A 2 -11.28 16.90 -3.49
CA GLY A 2 -12.38 16.85 -2.53
C GLY A 2 -13.22 15.58 -2.71
N GLU A 3 -14.07 15.25 -1.72
CA GLU A 3 -14.88 14.04 -1.67
C GLU A 3 -15.72 13.84 -2.94
N GLU A 4 -16.50 14.84 -3.36
CA GLU A 4 -17.34 14.72 -4.55
C GLU A 4 -16.52 14.42 -5.83
N LYS A 5 -15.39 15.09 -6.01
CA LYS A 5 -14.52 14.84 -7.17
C LYS A 5 -13.93 13.42 -7.15
N ALA A 6 -13.68 12.86 -5.96
CA ALA A 6 -13.21 11.49 -5.85
C ALA A 6 -14.29 10.49 -6.30
N PHE A 7 -15.53 10.68 -5.89
CA PHE A 7 -16.62 9.80 -6.32
C PHE A 7 -16.99 10.00 -7.80
N ASP A 8 -16.93 11.22 -8.32
CA ASP A 8 -17.05 11.48 -9.77
C ASP A 8 -15.95 10.77 -10.56
N TRP A 9 -14.73 10.75 -10.03
CA TRP A 9 -13.62 10.02 -10.64
C TRP A 9 -13.91 8.51 -10.67
N TRP A 10 -14.36 7.93 -9.57
CA TRP A 10 -14.73 6.52 -9.49
C TRP A 10 -15.88 6.15 -10.44
N ALA A 11 -16.88 7.01 -10.55
CA ALA A 11 -17.97 6.83 -11.50
C ALA A 11 -17.46 6.78 -12.96
N ARG A 12 -16.52 7.66 -13.31
CA ARG A 12 -15.87 7.63 -14.64
C ARG A 12 -15.05 6.36 -14.83
N MET A 13 -14.31 5.91 -13.82
CA MET A 13 -13.56 4.66 -13.90
C MET A 13 -14.50 3.46 -14.11
N ARG A 14 -15.60 3.41 -13.38
CA ARG A 14 -16.64 2.38 -13.57
C ARG A 14 -17.20 2.39 -14.98
N LYS A 15 -17.55 3.55 -15.51
CA LYS A 15 -18.02 3.72 -16.89
C LYS A 15 -16.95 3.34 -17.92
N GLY A 16 -15.69 3.57 -17.61
CA GLY A 16 -14.53 3.19 -18.43
C GLY A 16 -14.14 1.73 -18.35
N GLY A 17 -14.88 0.89 -17.61
CA GLY A 17 -14.64 -0.55 -17.53
C GLY A 17 -13.57 -0.97 -16.52
N VAL A 18 -13.34 -0.18 -15.45
CA VAL A 18 -12.43 -0.60 -14.39
C VAL A 18 -12.82 -1.98 -13.85
N LYS A 19 -11.88 -2.89 -13.77
CA LYS A 19 -12.06 -4.19 -13.14
C LYS A 19 -11.82 -4.06 -11.64
N VAL A 20 -12.75 -4.59 -10.85
CA VAL A 20 -12.61 -4.68 -9.40
C VAL A 20 -12.39 -6.15 -9.06
N ALA A 21 -11.17 -6.47 -8.66
CA ALA A 21 -10.78 -7.81 -8.26
C ALA A 21 -11.20 -8.09 -6.79
N LYS A 22 -11.26 -9.37 -6.43
CA LYS A 22 -11.59 -9.80 -5.06
C LYS A 22 -10.49 -9.48 -4.06
N GLY A 23 -9.27 -9.28 -4.52
CA GLY A 23 -8.13 -8.95 -3.68
C GLY A 23 -6.91 -8.53 -4.49
N TRP A 24 -5.88 -8.05 -3.77
CA TRP A 24 -4.66 -7.54 -4.37
C TRP A 24 -3.94 -8.58 -5.25
N THR A 25 -3.87 -9.83 -4.82
CA THR A 25 -3.20 -10.91 -5.56
C THR A 25 -3.81 -11.10 -6.95
N GLU A 26 -5.14 -11.14 -7.06
CA GLU A 26 -5.82 -11.25 -8.35
C GLU A 26 -5.57 -10.00 -9.21
N ALA A 27 -5.73 -8.80 -8.63
CA ALA A 27 -5.52 -7.56 -9.34
C ALA A 27 -4.09 -7.43 -9.88
N TYR A 28 -3.10 -7.79 -9.07
CA TYR A 28 -1.69 -7.56 -9.40
C TYR A 28 -1.12 -8.67 -10.29
N TYR A 29 -1.24 -9.93 -9.89
CA TYR A 29 -0.60 -11.03 -10.60
C TYR A 29 -1.41 -11.55 -11.78
N THR A 30 -2.75 -11.52 -11.72
CA THR A 30 -3.57 -12.04 -12.80
C THR A 30 -3.96 -10.97 -13.82
N ASP A 31 -4.41 -9.80 -13.34
CA ASP A 31 -4.98 -8.79 -14.22
C ASP A 31 -3.95 -7.80 -14.77
N PHE A 32 -2.95 -7.44 -13.96
CA PHE A 32 -1.93 -6.45 -14.32
C PHE A 32 -0.63 -7.08 -14.82
N SER A 33 -0.11 -8.12 -14.17
CA SER A 33 1.20 -8.68 -14.47
C SER A 33 1.27 -9.33 -15.85
N ARG A 34 2.21 -8.86 -16.67
CA ARG A 34 2.45 -9.46 -18.00
C ARG A 34 2.97 -10.89 -17.90
N ALA A 35 3.69 -11.24 -16.85
CA ALA A 35 4.20 -12.59 -16.64
C ALA A 35 3.09 -13.63 -16.52
N GLU A 36 1.94 -13.23 -15.97
CA GLU A 36 0.75 -14.07 -15.83
C GLU A 36 -0.28 -13.86 -16.95
N GLY A 37 0.07 -13.08 -17.98
CA GLY A 37 -0.81 -12.80 -19.11
C GLY A 37 -1.83 -11.70 -18.88
N GLY A 38 -1.66 -10.90 -17.83
CA GLY A 38 -2.52 -9.76 -17.52
C GLY A 38 -2.49 -8.69 -18.60
N ALA A 39 -3.66 -8.10 -18.87
CA ALA A 39 -3.86 -7.09 -19.92
C ALA A 39 -4.08 -5.67 -19.38
N SER A 40 -4.24 -5.48 -18.07
CA SER A 40 -4.47 -4.18 -17.48
C SER A 40 -3.18 -3.38 -17.38
N PRO A 41 -3.08 -2.19 -17.98
CA PRO A 41 -1.85 -1.39 -17.94
C PRO A 41 -1.61 -0.66 -16.61
N LEU A 42 -2.64 -0.56 -15.77
CA LEU A 42 -2.61 0.14 -14.49
C LEU A 42 -3.28 -0.72 -13.41
N VAL A 43 -2.74 -0.66 -12.22
CA VAL A 43 -3.30 -1.32 -11.03
C VAL A 43 -3.15 -0.41 -9.81
N VAL A 44 -4.08 -0.50 -8.88
CA VAL A 44 -3.91 0.11 -7.55
C VAL A 44 -3.04 -0.83 -6.71
N SER A 45 -1.88 -0.35 -6.31
CA SER A 45 -0.90 -1.15 -5.55
C SER A 45 -0.03 -0.27 -4.64
N TYR A 46 1.03 -0.84 -4.11
CA TYR A 46 1.97 -0.15 -3.23
C TYR A 46 3.10 0.51 -4.02
N ALA A 47 3.62 1.65 -3.52
CA ALA A 47 4.78 2.31 -4.12
C ALA A 47 6.02 1.42 -4.16
N SER A 48 6.11 0.44 -3.28
CA SER A 48 7.20 -0.54 -3.22
C SER A 48 7.05 -1.73 -4.17
N SER A 49 5.91 -1.91 -4.84
CA SER A 49 5.68 -3.06 -5.72
C SER A 49 6.72 -3.22 -6.85
N PRO A 50 7.16 -2.16 -7.53
CA PRO A 50 8.21 -2.29 -8.54
C PRO A 50 9.55 -2.80 -7.98
N ALA A 51 9.92 -2.35 -6.79
CA ALA A 51 11.12 -2.83 -6.12
C ALA A 51 11.02 -4.32 -5.76
N ALA A 52 9.85 -4.76 -5.28
CA ALA A 52 9.58 -6.15 -4.98
C ALA A 52 9.66 -7.04 -6.23
N GLU A 53 9.09 -6.61 -7.35
CA GLU A 53 9.19 -7.35 -8.61
C GLU A 53 10.64 -7.55 -9.05
N LEU A 54 11.45 -6.51 -8.99
CA LEU A 54 12.87 -6.60 -9.32
C LEU A 54 13.60 -7.57 -8.38
N PHE A 55 13.34 -7.46 -7.07
CA PHE A 55 14.00 -8.25 -6.04
C PHE A 55 13.70 -9.75 -6.16
N TYR A 56 12.46 -10.11 -6.46
CA TYR A 56 12.04 -11.51 -6.62
C TYR A 56 12.15 -12.04 -8.05
N SER A 57 12.56 -11.19 -9.00
CA SER A 57 12.72 -11.62 -10.39
C SER A 57 13.75 -12.73 -10.51
N LYS A 58 13.40 -13.79 -11.21
CA LYS A 58 14.34 -14.86 -11.62
C LYS A 58 15.21 -14.44 -12.81
N GLU A 59 14.82 -13.37 -13.49
CA GLU A 59 15.56 -12.79 -14.60
C GLU A 59 16.62 -11.83 -14.07
N LYS A 60 17.72 -11.66 -14.81
CA LYS A 60 18.78 -10.71 -14.47
C LYS A 60 18.38 -9.29 -14.87
N LEU A 61 17.32 -8.78 -14.24
CA LEU A 61 16.85 -7.43 -14.48
C LEU A 61 17.76 -6.42 -13.73
N THR A 62 18.02 -5.29 -14.36
CA THR A 62 18.74 -4.16 -13.75
C THR A 62 17.82 -3.03 -13.34
N GLN A 63 16.56 -3.09 -13.78
CA GLN A 63 15.50 -2.12 -13.48
C GLN A 63 14.20 -2.85 -13.24
N PRO A 64 13.29 -2.31 -12.43
CA PRO A 64 11.95 -2.88 -12.26
C PRO A 64 11.20 -2.93 -13.61
N PRO A 65 10.41 -3.97 -13.85
CA PRO A 65 9.58 -4.08 -15.07
C PRO A 65 8.36 -3.15 -15.03
N THR A 66 8.05 -2.60 -13.87
CA THR A 66 6.91 -1.69 -13.62
C THR A 66 7.37 -0.42 -12.92
N GLY A 67 6.51 0.58 -12.82
CA GLY A 67 6.81 1.83 -12.13
C GLY A 67 5.61 2.33 -11.32
N SER A 68 5.88 3.10 -10.26
CA SER A 68 4.86 3.71 -9.42
C SER A 68 4.49 5.10 -9.92
N LEU A 69 3.19 5.40 -9.96
CA LEU A 69 2.64 6.69 -10.32
C LEU A 69 2.17 7.42 -9.04
N SER A 70 2.87 8.47 -8.66
CA SER A 70 2.54 9.32 -7.52
C SER A 70 1.82 10.59 -7.97
N LEU A 71 0.61 10.42 -8.49
CA LEU A 71 -0.19 11.54 -8.99
C LEU A 71 -0.88 12.29 -7.83
N PRO A 72 -1.09 13.62 -7.95
CA PRO A 72 -1.84 14.38 -6.97
C PRO A 72 -3.25 13.81 -6.76
N GLY A 73 -3.62 13.56 -5.52
CA GLY A 73 -4.90 12.96 -5.14
C GLY A 73 -4.95 11.43 -5.24
N ALA A 74 -3.84 10.76 -5.58
CA ALA A 74 -3.81 9.31 -5.79
C ALA A 74 -2.91 8.55 -4.78
N VAL A 75 -2.28 9.24 -3.86
CA VAL A 75 -1.36 8.63 -2.89
C VAL A 75 -1.97 8.63 -1.50
N TYR A 76 -2.20 7.44 -0.97
CA TYR A 76 -2.61 7.24 0.42
C TYR A 76 -1.42 6.72 1.23
N LYS A 77 -1.08 7.37 2.34
CA LYS A 77 -0.06 6.90 3.28
C LYS A 77 -0.72 5.99 4.32
N GLN A 78 -0.40 4.71 4.26
CA GLN A 78 -0.80 3.73 5.26
C GLN A 78 0.29 3.61 6.32
N ILE A 79 -0.10 3.62 7.60
CA ILE A 79 0.77 3.36 8.74
C ILE A 79 0.28 2.08 9.39
N GLU A 80 1.16 1.08 9.47
CA GLU A 80 0.88 -0.15 10.19
C GLU A 80 1.40 -0.05 11.60
N GLY A 81 0.66 -0.63 12.54
CA GLY A 81 0.97 -0.52 13.96
C GLY A 81 0.81 -1.84 14.69
N VAL A 82 1.50 -1.97 15.80
CA VAL A 82 1.32 -3.03 16.78
C VAL A 82 0.80 -2.43 18.07
N ALA A 83 -0.19 -3.07 18.69
CA ALA A 83 -0.83 -2.56 19.89
C ALA A 83 -1.02 -3.65 20.95
N LEU A 84 -1.05 -3.22 22.21
CA LEU A 84 -1.39 -4.09 23.34
C LEU A 84 -2.90 -4.36 23.39
N VAL A 85 -3.25 -5.64 23.48
CA VAL A 85 -4.65 -6.04 23.66
C VAL A 85 -5.08 -5.71 25.10
N LYS A 86 -6.21 -5.01 25.26
CA LYS A 86 -6.79 -4.72 26.57
C LYS A 86 -7.15 -6.03 27.28
N GLY A 87 -6.68 -6.20 28.52
CA GLY A 87 -6.90 -7.42 29.31
C GLY A 87 -5.97 -8.59 28.97
N GLY A 88 -5.00 -8.41 28.09
CA GLY A 88 -3.97 -9.43 27.79
C GLY A 88 -3.15 -9.76 29.04
N GLN A 89 -2.90 -11.06 29.27
CA GLN A 89 -2.24 -11.56 30.49
C GLN A 89 -0.71 -11.40 30.47
N ALA A 90 -0.11 -11.34 29.28
CA ALA A 90 1.34 -11.31 29.09
C ALA A 90 1.88 -9.91 28.79
N ARG A 91 1.36 -8.87 29.46
CA ARG A 91 1.68 -7.48 29.19
C ARG A 91 3.20 -7.18 29.12
N PRO A 92 4.04 -7.62 30.09
CA PRO A 92 5.47 -7.34 30.04
C PRO A 92 6.16 -7.96 28.81
N ALA A 93 5.76 -9.14 28.37
CA ALA A 93 6.28 -9.78 27.18
C ALA A 93 5.81 -9.06 25.90
N ALA A 94 4.56 -8.61 25.87
CA ALA A 94 4.02 -7.86 24.75
C ALA A 94 4.68 -6.48 24.58
N GLU A 95 4.98 -5.80 25.68
CA GLU A 95 5.74 -4.54 25.65
C GLU A 95 7.16 -4.76 25.08
N LYS A 96 7.88 -5.78 25.54
CA LYS A 96 9.18 -6.16 24.96
C LYS A 96 9.10 -6.52 23.47
N PHE A 97 8.02 -7.17 23.04
CA PHE A 97 7.80 -7.46 21.63
C PHE A 97 7.62 -6.18 20.80
N ILE A 98 6.90 -5.19 21.32
CA ILE A 98 6.75 -3.89 20.64
C ILE A 98 8.10 -3.18 20.53
N GLU A 99 8.91 -3.19 21.59
CA GLU A 99 10.28 -2.64 21.56
C GLU A 99 11.15 -3.36 20.54
N PHE A 100 11.07 -4.69 20.48
CA PHE A 100 11.78 -5.49 19.49
C PHE A 100 11.35 -5.15 18.07
N MET A 101 10.06 -5.03 17.80
CA MET A 101 9.53 -4.64 16.48
C MET A 101 10.02 -3.26 16.02
N ARG A 102 10.33 -2.36 16.97
CA ARG A 102 10.90 -1.04 16.69
C ARG A 102 12.42 -1.04 16.57
N SER A 103 13.09 -2.12 16.93
CA SER A 103 14.56 -2.18 16.85
C SER A 103 15.06 -1.96 15.42
N ALA A 104 16.23 -1.34 15.29
CA ALA A 104 16.85 -1.09 13.99
C ALA A 104 17.04 -2.39 13.18
N GLU A 105 17.29 -3.52 13.85
CA GLU A 105 17.43 -4.82 13.20
C GLU A 105 16.14 -5.26 12.51
N VAL A 106 15.01 -5.23 13.22
CA VAL A 106 13.71 -5.59 12.66
C VAL A 106 13.29 -4.59 11.57
N GLN A 107 13.44 -3.30 11.82
CA GLN A 107 13.08 -2.25 10.87
C GLN A 107 13.90 -2.33 9.56
N LYS A 108 15.12 -2.82 9.62
CA LYS A 108 15.95 -3.10 8.45
C LYS A 108 15.37 -4.26 7.63
N GLN A 109 14.94 -5.33 8.29
CA GLN A 109 14.36 -6.51 7.62
C GLN A 109 12.97 -6.25 7.05
N MET A 110 12.16 -5.43 7.72
CA MET A 110 10.81 -5.06 7.26
C MET A 110 10.78 -4.53 5.82
N GLN A 111 11.87 -3.93 5.37
CA GLN A 111 11.94 -3.33 4.04
C GLN A 111 11.88 -4.36 2.89
N THR A 112 12.41 -5.56 3.10
CA THR A 112 12.44 -6.61 2.07
C THR A 112 11.52 -7.79 2.38
N GLU A 113 11.10 -7.94 3.63
CA GLU A 113 10.13 -8.97 4.04
C GLU A 113 8.67 -8.49 3.91
N MET A 114 8.43 -7.22 4.21
CA MET A 114 7.10 -6.62 4.21
C MET A 114 6.94 -5.46 3.23
N TRP A 115 8.01 -5.05 2.56
CA TRP A 115 8.03 -3.95 1.59
C TRP A 115 7.53 -2.61 2.16
N MET A 116 7.87 -2.37 3.42
CA MET A 116 7.50 -1.16 4.16
C MET A 116 8.72 -0.29 4.45
N TYR A 117 8.50 1.01 4.48
CA TYR A 117 9.53 1.95 4.93
C TYR A 117 9.71 1.84 6.44
N PRO A 118 10.97 1.94 6.96
CA PRO A 118 11.21 1.91 8.40
C PRO A 118 10.62 3.15 9.06
N VAL A 119 10.06 2.98 10.26
CA VAL A 119 9.56 4.10 11.08
C VAL A 119 10.60 4.60 12.09
N GLU A 120 11.62 3.79 12.39
CA GLU A 120 12.67 4.16 13.34
C GLU A 120 13.70 5.08 12.67
N PRO A 121 13.94 6.28 13.22
CA PRO A 121 14.89 7.23 12.65
C PRO A 121 16.32 6.66 12.55
N GLY A 122 17.01 6.96 11.46
CA GLY A 122 18.39 6.54 11.25
C GLY A 122 18.57 5.12 10.70
N VAL A 123 17.51 4.37 10.50
CA VAL A 123 17.59 3.09 9.78
C VAL A 123 17.79 3.36 8.30
N ALA A 124 18.92 2.88 7.77
CA ALA A 124 19.25 3.04 6.36
C ALA A 124 18.27 2.24 5.48
N LEU A 125 17.92 2.79 4.33
CA LEU A 125 17.13 2.06 3.35
C LEU A 125 17.93 0.92 2.74
N ALA A 126 17.30 -0.22 2.54
CA ALA A 126 17.86 -1.35 1.82
C ALA A 126 18.06 -0.99 0.34
N ASP A 127 19.08 -1.58 -0.30
CA ASP A 127 19.41 -1.29 -1.71
C ASP A 127 18.21 -1.49 -2.66
N ALA A 128 17.37 -2.48 -2.39
CA ALA A 128 16.16 -2.70 -3.17
C ALA A 128 15.19 -1.51 -3.11
N MET A 129 15.13 -0.80 -1.98
CA MET A 129 14.21 0.32 -1.76
C MET A 129 14.56 1.57 -2.59
N LYS A 130 15.73 1.62 -3.25
CA LYS A 130 16.06 2.69 -4.21
C LYS A 130 15.09 2.73 -5.39
N PHE A 131 14.42 1.62 -5.69
CA PHE A 131 13.39 1.52 -6.72
C PHE A 131 11.96 1.73 -6.21
N ALA A 132 11.84 2.07 -4.93
CA ALA A 132 10.59 2.41 -4.26
C ALA A 132 10.75 3.76 -3.55
N PRO A 133 10.93 4.87 -4.27
CA PRO A 133 11.04 6.19 -3.62
C PRO A 133 9.75 6.52 -2.88
N GLU A 134 9.87 7.00 -1.65
CA GLU A 134 8.71 7.46 -0.89
C GLU A 134 8.08 8.64 -1.64
N PRO A 135 6.76 8.60 -1.91
CA PRO A 135 6.08 9.71 -2.55
C PRO A 135 6.26 11.01 -1.77
N ALA A 136 6.63 12.10 -2.44
CA ALA A 136 6.90 13.40 -1.82
C ALA A 136 5.67 13.96 -1.09
N LYS A 137 4.47 13.54 -1.48
CA LYS A 137 3.20 13.95 -0.87
C LYS A 137 2.21 12.81 -0.85
N ALA A 138 1.54 12.66 0.29
CA ALA A 138 0.36 11.81 0.43
C ALA A 138 -0.89 12.68 0.58
N ASP A 139 -2.01 12.19 0.07
CA ASP A 139 -3.33 12.85 0.14
C ASP A 139 -4.25 12.11 1.13
N THR A 140 -3.66 11.55 2.18
CA THR A 140 -4.39 10.84 3.24
C THR A 140 -5.33 11.80 3.96
N PRO A 141 -6.63 11.46 4.11
CA PRO A 141 -7.56 12.21 4.96
C PRO A 141 -7.09 12.24 6.42
N SER A 142 -7.60 13.19 7.20
CA SER A 142 -7.33 13.19 8.64
C SER A 142 -7.92 11.96 9.33
N ASP A 143 -7.33 11.54 10.45
CA ASP A 143 -7.83 10.42 11.26
C ASP A 143 -9.28 10.66 11.71
N GLN A 144 -9.61 11.92 12.03
CA GLN A 144 -10.97 12.30 12.39
C GLN A 144 -11.95 12.12 11.21
N ASP A 145 -11.59 12.55 10.00
CA ASP A 145 -12.44 12.33 8.82
C ASP A 145 -12.61 10.85 8.52
N ILE A 146 -11.56 10.04 8.68
CA ILE A 146 -11.63 8.58 8.49
C ILE A 146 -12.58 7.96 9.52
N ALA A 147 -12.47 8.35 10.79
CA ALA A 147 -13.33 7.86 11.86
C ALA A 147 -14.81 8.24 11.64
N ASP A 148 -15.07 9.48 11.25
CA ASP A 148 -16.44 10.01 11.12
C ASP A 148 -17.12 9.58 9.81
N LYS A 149 -16.37 9.47 8.71
CA LYS A 149 -16.91 9.33 7.35
C LYS A 149 -16.55 8.01 6.66
N GLY A 150 -15.56 7.26 7.17
CA GLY A 150 -15.03 6.09 6.50
C GLY A 150 -16.08 5.05 6.11
N ALA A 151 -17.01 4.73 7.02
CA ALA A 151 -18.10 3.81 6.75
C ALA A 151 -19.03 4.30 5.62
N ALA A 152 -19.36 5.60 5.62
CA ALA A 152 -20.18 6.21 4.58
C ALA A 152 -19.45 6.23 3.22
N TRP A 153 -18.15 6.51 3.22
CA TRP A 153 -17.35 6.45 2.00
C TRP A 153 -17.29 5.04 1.40
N VAL A 154 -17.12 4.01 2.22
CA VAL A 154 -17.13 2.62 1.76
C VAL A 154 -18.51 2.25 1.18
N ALA A 155 -19.59 2.63 1.86
CA ALA A 155 -20.94 2.37 1.38
C ALA A 155 -21.20 3.07 0.03
N ARG A 156 -20.83 4.35 -0.11
CA ARG A 156 -20.99 5.12 -1.34
C ARG A 156 -20.11 4.56 -2.48
N TRP A 157 -18.86 4.20 -2.18
CA TRP A 157 -17.98 3.57 -3.15
C TRP A 157 -18.57 2.26 -3.68
N THR A 158 -19.10 1.42 -2.79
CA THR A 158 -19.77 0.17 -3.17
C THR A 158 -20.94 0.41 -4.13
N GLN A 159 -21.73 1.45 -3.90
CA GLN A 159 -22.83 1.79 -4.81
C GLN A 159 -22.35 2.31 -6.16
N VAL A 160 -21.31 3.14 -6.17
CA VAL A 160 -20.78 3.79 -7.39
C VAL A 160 -20.01 2.80 -8.26
N VAL A 161 -19.26 1.88 -7.66
CA VAL A 161 -18.29 1.04 -8.36
C VAL A 161 -18.76 -0.39 -8.56
N LEU A 162 -19.50 -0.97 -7.61
CA LEU A 162 -19.88 -2.38 -7.65
C LEU A 162 -21.32 -2.62 -8.10
N LYS A 163 -22.18 -1.62 -8.11
CA LYS A 163 -23.58 -1.69 -8.57
C LYS A 163 -23.80 -0.85 -9.81
#